data_a1c801f61cc514343315a4716902476e
#
_entry.id   a1c801f61cc514343315a4716902476e
#
_cell.length_a   1.000
_cell.length_b   1.000
_cell.length_c   1.000
_cell.angle_alpha   90.00
_cell.angle_beta   90.00
_cell.angle_gamma   90.00
#
_symmetry.space_group_name_H-M   'P 1'
#
loop_
_entity.id
_entity.type
_entity.pdbx_description
1 polymer ?
#
loop_
_entity_poly.entity_id
_entity_poly.type
_entity_poly.pdbx_seq_one_letter_code
_entity_poly.pdbx_strand_id
1 'polypeptide(L)'
;MDFTFALFFSGVVIILVSYLLGNHLLRLIGATDANLILAHDYGFIIYAMMPLAMVQNTLASIIRADGSPRYAMGAMMAGAVLNIIGDPIAIFVLDWGIKGAAYATILGQFVSFLICAAYLRRSQTFRISKGSFRLDVGLLKQIMALGTSSLLTQLSIVVITVINNVLLVKYGAMSVYGADIPLAAFVVIMKLFQIVLNIAIGIAAGAQPIVGYNYGARQYDRVRELLKTIIKWTVIVCLICTVLFEAIPHVFIQMFGADGELYTQFAVQCLRIYLSLIMLTCTQKVCAIFLQSIGHAKKAAPLSVLRDVLLILFSILAPMFLGVTGIFWAAPAADVIAMLITGIIMVHLWKELGEEGERQPKTSAQTLQPSHPGVIVTISREHGSAGKRIGQLVAQKMGIPCYYKEMVAIAAQESGLAEEFISNLNADENAVMRELYLSTEVVQKAIIAQEKAIKKIAGNGSCVIIGRAADYVLRDLKDVVRVFIYAPGEYRIKMVMEMYGDTEEAGRRSIARSDAARSAYYKNISGQSWGNPHGYEICVDSSIGIEETANLICDYLKHICL
;
A
#
# COMPACT_ATOMS: atom_id res chain seq x y z
N MET A 1 -15.27 -8.54 -4.26
CA MET A 1 -15.31 -9.89 -4.82
C MET A 1 -15.77 -9.93 -6.27
N ASP A 2 -16.62 -9.02 -6.69
CA ASP A 2 -17.07 -8.87 -8.08
C ASP A 2 -15.90 -8.74 -9.05
N PHE A 3 -14.87 -8.01 -8.64
CA PHE A 3 -13.64 -7.84 -9.41
C PHE A 3 -12.85 -9.16 -9.55
N THR A 4 -12.80 -9.99 -8.50
CA THR A 4 -12.14 -11.30 -8.54
C THR A 4 -12.86 -12.26 -9.49
N PHE A 5 -14.20 -12.18 -9.52
CA PHE A 5 -15.02 -12.98 -10.44
C PHE A 5 -14.85 -12.50 -11.89
N ALA A 6 -14.86 -11.19 -12.13
CA ALA A 6 -14.60 -10.62 -13.44
C ALA A 6 -13.19 -10.97 -13.96
N LEU A 7 -12.19 -11.00 -13.09
CA LEU A 7 -10.83 -11.44 -13.43
C LEU A 7 -10.75 -12.92 -13.76
N PHE A 8 -11.44 -13.77 -13.00
CA PHE A 8 -11.49 -15.19 -13.30
C PHE A 8 -12.13 -15.42 -14.67
N PHE A 9 -13.24 -14.74 -14.96
CA PHE A 9 -13.91 -14.83 -16.26
C PHE A 9 -13.03 -14.29 -17.40
N SER A 10 -12.36 -13.15 -17.21
CA SER A 10 -11.42 -12.63 -18.20
C SER A 10 -10.23 -13.57 -18.43
N GLY A 11 -9.75 -14.24 -17.38
CA GLY A 11 -8.73 -15.28 -17.50
C GLY A 11 -9.20 -16.46 -18.33
N VAL A 12 -10.45 -16.90 -18.20
CA VAL A 12 -11.04 -17.95 -19.02
C VAL A 12 -11.13 -17.50 -20.49
N VAL A 13 -11.51 -16.25 -20.75
CA VAL A 13 -11.52 -15.70 -22.12
C VAL A 13 -10.10 -15.69 -22.72
N ILE A 14 -9.09 -15.30 -21.93
CA ILE A 14 -7.68 -15.31 -22.37
C ILE A 14 -7.25 -16.76 -22.72
N ILE A 15 -7.60 -17.74 -21.91
CA ILE A 15 -7.33 -19.15 -22.23
C ILE A 15 -7.94 -19.48 -23.60
N LEU A 16 -9.21 -19.19 -23.81
CA LEU A 16 -9.91 -19.51 -25.04
C LEU A 16 -9.26 -18.88 -26.27
N VAL A 17 -8.89 -17.58 -26.14
CA VAL A 17 -8.16 -16.85 -27.19
C VAL A 17 -6.77 -17.44 -27.42
N SER A 18 -6.05 -17.81 -26.36
CA SER A 18 -4.73 -18.42 -26.47
C SER A 18 -4.77 -19.81 -27.11
N TYR A 19 -5.81 -20.57 -26.85
CA TYR A 19 -6.04 -21.86 -27.52
C TYR A 19 -6.38 -21.73 -29.02
N LEU A 20 -7.20 -20.74 -29.37
CA LEU A 20 -7.63 -20.53 -30.77
C LEU A 20 -6.54 -19.87 -31.62
N LEU A 21 -5.81 -18.93 -31.07
CA LEU A 21 -4.85 -18.07 -31.78
C LEU A 21 -3.40 -18.31 -31.37
N GLY A 22 -3.11 -19.27 -30.49
CA GLY A 22 -1.80 -19.46 -29.84
C GLY A 22 -0.64 -19.52 -30.81
N ASN A 23 -0.73 -20.30 -31.90
CA ASN A 23 0.32 -20.39 -32.90
C ASN A 23 0.54 -19.06 -33.66
N HIS A 24 -0.51 -18.32 -33.95
CA HIS A 24 -0.40 -17.01 -34.58
C HIS A 24 0.22 -15.97 -33.62
N LEU A 25 -0.18 -16.00 -32.37
CA LEU A 25 0.38 -15.12 -31.32
C LEU A 25 1.87 -15.42 -31.07
N LEU A 26 2.25 -16.70 -30.97
CA LEU A 26 3.65 -17.11 -30.81
C LEU A 26 4.53 -16.67 -31.97
N ARG A 27 4.07 -16.83 -33.21
CA ARG A 27 4.76 -16.34 -34.41
C ARG A 27 4.88 -14.82 -34.43
N LEU A 28 3.84 -14.10 -34.00
CA LEU A 28 3.83 -12.63 -33.93
C LEU A 28 4.81 -12.09 -32.90
N ILE A 29 5.07 -12.86 -31.81
CA ILE A 29 6.06 -12.54 -30.78
C ILE A 29 7.48 -12.92 -31.19
N GLY A 30 7.66 -13.69 -32.30
CA GLY A 30 8.97 -14.03 -32.85
C GLY A 30 9.37 -15.50 -32.73
N ALA A 31 8.42 -16.40 -32.45
CA ALA A 31 8.70 -17.84 -32.50
C ALA A 31 9.02 -18.29 -33.93
N THR A 32 10.16 -18.95 -34.09
CA THR A 32 10.58 -19.62 -35.35
C THR A 32 9.98 -21.01 -35.43
N ASP A 33 9.94 -21.57 -36.62
CA ASP A 33 9.40 -22.95 -36.83
C ASP A 33 10.15 -23.99 -35.98
N ALA A 34 11.43 -23.77 -35.70
CA ALA A 34 12.21 -24.66 -34.84
C ALA A 34 11.80 -24.62 -33.36
N ASN A 35 11.35 -23.45 -32.87
CA ASN A 35 11.02 -23.24 -31.45
C ASN A 35 9.52 -23.25 -31.18
N LEU A 36 8.69 -23.26 -32.24
CA LEU A 36 7.23 -23.11 -32.12
C LEU A 36 6.59 -24.25 -31.30
N ILE A 37 7.07 -25.47 -31.47
CA ILE A 37 6.56 -26.65 -30.75
C ILE A 37 6.86 -26.53 -29.26
N LEU A 38 8.09 -26.18 -28.92
CA LEU A 38 8.52 -26.00 -27.52
C LEU A 38 7.79 -24.82 -26.85
N ALA A 39 7.64 -23.71 -27.56
CA ALA A 39 6.90 -22.54 -27.09
C ALA A 39 5.40 -22.83 -26.90
N HIS A 40 4.81 -23.64 -27.80
CA HIS A 40 3.43 -24.07 -27.67
C HIS A 40 3.23 -24.98 -26.46
N ASP A 41 4.09 -25.99 -26.28
CA ASP A 41 4.01 -26.94 -25.18
C ASP A 41 4.14 -26.24 -23.81
N TYR A 42 5.07 -25.29 -23.69
CA TYR A 42 5.25 -24.48 -22.48
C TYR A 42 4.05 -23.54 -22.26
N GLY A 43 3.69 -22.78 -23.31
CA GLY A 43 2.65 -21.76 -23.23
C GLY A 43 1.28 -22.35 -22.90
N PHE A 44 0.95 -23.49 -23.48
CA PHE A 44 -0.33 -24.16 -23.27
C PHE A 44 -0.55 -24.55 -21.80
N ILE A 45 0.50 -25.04 -21.14
CA ILE A 45 0.47 -25.38 -19.73
C ILE A 45 0.29 -24.12 -18.88
N ILE A 46 1.04 -23.04 -19.17
CA ILE A 46 0.96 -21.77 -18.42
C ILE A 46 -0.40 -21.10 -18.60
N TYR A 47 -0.95 -21.08 -19.83
CA TYR A 47 -2.25 -20.44 -20.12
C TYR A 47 -3.40 -21.09 -19.33
N ALA A 48 -3.37 -22.42 -19.13
CA ALA A 48 -4.39 -23.11 -18.35
C ALA A 48 -4.50 -22.57 -16.91
N MET A 49 -3.41 -22.03 -16.34
CA MET A 49 -3.37 -21.51 -14.98
C MET A 49 -3.56 -19.98 -14.89
N MET A 50 -3.65 -19.29 -16.02
CA MET A 50 -3.76 -17.83 -16.08
C MET A 50 -4.88 -17.23 -15.20
N PRO A 51 -6.12 -17.78 -15.20
CA PRO A 51 -7.19 -17.25 -14.36
C PRO A 51 -6.81 -17.27 -12.87
N LEU A 52 -6.17 -18.34 -12.44
CA LEU A 52 -5.77 -18.50 -11.05
C LEU A 52 -4.63 -17.56 -10.66
N ALA A 53 -3.65 -17.35 -11.57
CA ALA A 53 -2.57 -16.40 -11.41
C ALA A 53 -3.10 -14.96 -11.31
N MET A 54 -4.11 -14.58 -12.11
CA MET A 54 -4.76 -13.27 -12.05
C MET A 54 -5.45 -13.06 -10.69
N VAL A 55 -6.19 -14.07 -10.22
CA VAL A 55 -6.85 -14.03 -8.91
C VAL A 55 -5.81 -13.95 -7.78
N GLN A 56 -4.74 -14.73 -7.85
CA GLN A 56 -3.66 -14.75 -6.85
C GLN A 56 -3.01 -13.36 -6.71
N ASN A 57 -2.64 -12.69 -7.82
CA ASN A 57 -2.05 -11.36 -7.79
C ASN A 57 -3.01 -10.31 -7.20
N THR A 58 -4.30 -10.43 -7.51
CA THR A 58 -5.34 -9.56 -6.96
C THR A 58 -5.51 -9.78 -5.46
N LEU A 59 -5.57 -11.03 -5.00
CA LEU A 59 -5.63 -11.36 -3.59
C LEU A 59 -4.41 -10.83 -2.84
N ALA A 60 -3.21 -10.97 -3.39
CA ALA A 60 -1.99 -10.41 -2.79
C ALA A 60 -2.08 -8.89 -2.64
N SER A 61 -2.70 -8.19 -3.59
CA SER A 61 -2.91 -6.73 -3.52
C SER A 61 -3.97 -6.35 -2.47
N ILE A 62 -5.06 -7.13 -2.38
CA ILE A 62 -6.10 -6.97 -1.35
C ILE A 62 -5.50 -7.21 0.05
N ILE A 63 -4.69 -8.25 0.23
CA ILE A 63 -4.03 -8.57 1.50
C ILE A 63 -3.09 -7.42 1.94
N ARG A 64 -2.36 -6.81 0.98
CA ARG A 64 -1.55 -5.61 1.27
C ARG A 64 -2.42 -4.44 1.73
N ALA A 65 -3.55 -4.21 1.07
CA ALA A 65 -4.50 -3.17 1.43
C ALA A 65 -5.21 -3.43 2.77
N ASP A 66 -5.39 -4.71 3.14
CA ASP A 66 -5.95 -5.15 4.44
C ASP A 66 -4.94 -5.03 5.61
N GLY A 67 -3.79 -4.36 5.41
CA GLY A 67 -2.79 -4.13 6.45
C GLY A 67 -1.83 -5.30 6.71
N SER A 68 -1.82 -6.33 5.86
CA SER A 68 -0.97 -7.52 6.03
C SER A 68 0.06 -7.72 4.91
N PRO A 69 0.92 -6.73 4.58
CA PRO A 69 1.86 -6.84 3.47
C PRO A 69 2.89 -7.97 3.66
N ARG A 70 3.27 -8.27 4.91
CA ARG A 70 4.19 -9.39 5.21
C ARG A 70 3.59 -10.74 4.85
N TYR A 71 2.30 -10.92 5.06
CA TYR A 71 1.62 -12.16 4.67
C TYR A 71 1.55 -12.31 3.15
N ALA A 72 1.19 -11.23 2.43
CA ALA A 72 1.20 -11.23 0.96
C ALA A 72 2.60 -11.53 0.40
N MET A 73 3.64 -10.91 0.98
CA MET A 73 5.03 -11.18 0.61
C MET A 73 5.40 -12.66 0.85
N GLY A 74 5.07 -13.20 2.02
CA GLY A 74 5.35 -14.62 2.35
C GLY A 74 4.67 -15.58 1.39
N ALA A 75 3.42 -15.32 1.00
CA ALA A 75 2.69 -16.13 0.03
C ALA A 75 3.36 -16.11 -1.36
N MET A 76 3.76 -14.93 -1.83
CA MET A 76 4.46 -14.80 -3.12
C MET A 76 5.86 -15.43 -3.09
N MET A 77 6.61 -15.25 -2.00
CA MET A 77 7.92 -15.86 -1.82
C MET A 77 7.85 -17.38 -1.77
N ALA A 78 6.86 -17.95 -1.09
CA ALA A 78 6.68 -19.40 -1.04
C ALA A 78 6.51 -20.00 -2.44
N GLY A 79 5.71 -19.35 -3.31
CA GLY A 79 5.57 -19.79 -4.70
C GLY A 79 6.83 -19.61 -5.52
N ALA A 80 7.55 -18.49 -5.35
CA ALA A 80 8.81 -18.25 -6.05
C ALA A 80 9.90 -19.25 -5.64
N VAL A 81 10.04 -19.55 -4.35
CA VAL A 81 10.99 -20.56 -3.84
C VAL A 81 10.66 -21.95 -4.38
N LEU A 82 9.36 -22.32 -4.37
CA LEU A 82 8.93 -23.60 -4.95
C LEU A 82 9.23 -23.69 -6.46
N ASN A 83 9.08 -22.61 -7.20
CA ASN A 83 9.43 -22.58 -8.61
C ASN A 83 10.95 -22.71 -8.80
N ILE A 84 11.78 -21.93 -8.07
CA ILE A 84 13.25 -21.98 -8.16
C ILE A 84 13.79 -23.37 -7.84
N ILE A 85 13.21 -24.07 -6.86
CA ILE A 85 13.61 -25.44 -6.50
C ILE A 85 12.98 -26.45 -7.47
N GLY A 86 11.76 -26.23 -7.87
CA GLY A 86 11.00 -27.14 -8.74
C GLY A 86 11.52 -27.21 -10.16
N ASP A 87 11.97 -26.07 -10.73
CA ASP A 87 12.50 -26.03 -12.09
C ASP A 87 13.68 -26.98 -12.29
N PRO A 88 14.79 -26.96 -11.52
CA PRO A 88 15.88 -27.90 -11.67
C PRO A 88 15.46 -29.37 -11.45
N ILE A 89 14.59 -29.61 -10.47
CA ILE A 89 14.10 -30.97 -10.19
C ILE A 89 13.29 -31.49 -11.38
N ALA A 90 12.36 -30.69 -11.90
CA ALA A 90 11.51 -31.12 -13.00
C ALA A 90 12.28 -31.27 -14.32
N ILE A 91 13.26 -30.39 -14.58
CA ILE A 91 14.06 -30.42 -15.82
C ILE A 91 15.11 -31.53 -15.78
N PHE A 92 15.93 -31.62 -14.70
CA PHE A 92 17.11 -32.46 -14.69
C PHE A 92 16.92 -33.78 -13.95
N VAL A 93 16.06 -33.84 -12.91
CA VAL A 93 15.86 -35.08 -12.12
C VAL A 93 14.71 -35.90 -12.69
N LEU A 94 13.60 -35.27 -13.09
CA LEU A 94 12.45 -35.94 -13.66
C LEU A 94 12.50 -36.05 -15.19
N ASP A 95 13.47 -35.39 -15.82
CA ASP A 95 13.68 -35.37 -17.28
C ASP A 95 12.42 -34.94 -18.09
N TRP A 96 11.64 -34.02 -17.50
CA TRP A 96 10.43 -33.48 -18.16
C TRP A 96 10.75 -32.31 -19.10
N GLY A 97 12.00 -31.89 -19.17
CA GLY A 97 12.45 -30.82 -20.04
C GLY A 97 11.66 -29.54 -19.82
N ILE A 98 11.29 -28.85 -20.92
CA ILE A 98 10.62 -27.55 -20.87
C ILE A 98 9.19 -27.62 -20.28
N LYS A 99 8.51 -28.77 -20.39
CA LYS A 99 7.21 -28.99 -19.75
C LYS A 99 7.35 -29.05 -18.24
N GLY A 100 8.46 -29.59 -17.75
CA GLY A 100 8.78 -29.63 -16.32
C GLY A 100 8.86 -28.23 -15.71
N ALA A 101 9.54 -27.29 -16.38
CA ALA A 101 9.58 -25.89 -15.96
C ALA A 101 8.18 -25.25 -15.92
N ALA A 102 7.32 -25.54 -16.91
CA ALA A 102 5.95 -25.06 -16.90
C ALA A 102 5.15 -25.61 -15.70
N TYR A 103 5.27 -26.91 -15.39
CA TYR A 103 4.59 -27.50 -14.22
C TYR A 103 5.11 -26.96 -12.89
N ALA A 104 6.41 -26.73 -12.75
CA ALA A 104 6.98 -26.14 -11.53
C ALA A 104 6.48 -24.70 -11.34
N THR A 105 6.36 -23.92 -12.41
CA THR A 105 5.80 -22.56 -12.39
C THR A 105 4.34 -22.59 -11.92
N ILE A 106 3.51 -23.47 -12.47
CA ILE A 106 2.11 -23.62 -12.09
C ILE A 106 1.98 -24.03 -10.62
N LEU A 107 2.78 -24.99 -10.17
CA LEU A 107 2.77 -25.45 -8.79
C LEU A 107 3.10 -24.31 -7.82
N GLY A 108 4.11 -23.50 -8.12
CA GLY A 108 4.47 -22.32 -7.35
C GLY A 108 3.34 -21.30 -7.26
N GLN A 109 2.69 -21.00 -8.41
CA GLN A 109 1.54 -20.08 -8.47
C GLN A 109 0.34 -20.63 -7.70
N PHE A 110 0.07 -21.94 -7.82
CA PHE A 110 -1.04 -22.59 -7.13
C PHE A 110 -0.87 -22.54 -5.60
N VAL A 111 0.33 -22.83 -5.10
CA VAL A 111 0.64 -22.73 -3.66
C VAL A 111 0.50 -21.29 -3.17
N SER A 112 1.04 -20.31 -3.90
CA SER A 112 0.83 -18.89 -3.59
C SER A 112 -0.66 -18.53 -3.53
N PHE A 113 -1.45 -19.01 -4.49
CA PHE A 113 -2.91 -18.81 -4.49
C PHE A 113 -3.57 -19.41 -3.24
N LEU A 114 -3.24 -20.65 -2.88
CA LEU A 114 -3.82 -21.30 -1.70
C LEU A 114 -3.51 -20.53 -0.41
N ILE A 115 -2.28 -20.05 -0.25
CA ILE A 115 -1.87 -19.25 0.91
C ILE A 115 -2.65 -17.93 0.93
N CYS A 116 -2.75 -17.22 -0.21
CA CYS A 116 -3.55 -16.00 -0.31
C CYS A 116 -5.04 -16.24 -0.04
N ALA A 117 -5.61 -17.33 -0.56
CA ALA A 117 -7.00 -17.71 -0.32
C ALA A 117 -7.28 -18.07 1.15
N ALA A 118 -6.34 -18.73 1.82
CA ALA A 118 -6.43 -19.04 3.25
C ALA A 118 -6.54 -17.76 4.10
N TYR A 119 -5.90 -16.67 3.69
CA TYR A 119 -6.00 -15.38 4.37
C TYR A 119 -7.42 -14.83 4.41
N LEU A 120 -8.26 -15.11 3.42
CA LEU A 120 -9.65 -14.61 3.38
C LEU A 120 -10.48 -15.01 4.62
N ARG A 121 -10.08 -16.10 5.31
CA ARG A 121 -10.69 -16.51 6.58
C ARG A 121 -10.23 -15.66 7.77
N ARG A 122 -9.13 -14.90 7.61
CA ARG A 122 -8.48 -14.09 8.66
C ARG A 122 -8.44 -12.61 8.32
N SER A 123 -9.18 -12.18 7.27
CA SER A 123 -9.23 -10.77 6.85
C SER A 123 -9.66 -9.86 8.00
N GLN A 124 -9.00 -8.71 8.12
CA GLN A 124 -9.15 -7.79 9.26
C GLN A 124 -10.23 -6.73 9.00
N THR A 125 -10.28 -6.19 7.77
CA THR A 125 -11.14 -5.04 7.44
C THR A 125 -12.43 -5.43 6.72
N PHE A 126 -12.53 -6.65 6.17
CA PHE A 126 -13.70 -7.08 5.42
C PHE A 126 -14.08 -8.54 5.72
N ARG A 127 -15.35 -8.86 5.58
CA ARG A 127 -15.86 -10.24 5.67
C ARG A 127 -16.61 -10.58 4.39
N ILE A 128 -16.33 -11.77 3.86
CA ILE A 128 -17.02 -12.28 2.68
C ILE A 128 -18.42 -12.72 3.08
N SER A 129 -19.42 -12.11 2.49
CA SER A 129 -20.85 -12.48 2.63
C SER A 129 -21.43 -12.89 1.29
N LYS A 130 -22.61 -13.52 1.28
CA LYS A 130 -23.32 -13.87 0.03
C LYS A 130 -23.61 -12.62 -0.83
N GLY A 131 -23.83 -11.45 -0.19
CA GLY A 131 -24.02 -10.17 -0.87
C GLY A 131 -22.77 -9.64 -1.58
N SER A 132 -21.58 -10.10 -1.18
CA SER A 132 -20.30 -9.72 -1.82
C SER A 132 -20.11 -10.28 -3.24
N PHE A 133 -21.03 -11.11 -3.73
CA PHE A 133 -21.02 -11.69 -5.08
C PHE A 133 -21.99 -10.99 -6.04
N ARG A 134 -22.57 -9.85 -5.68
CA ARG A 134 -23.41 -9.05 -6.58
C ARG A 134 -22.54 -8.10 -7.38
N LEU A 135 -22.61 -8.18 -8.71
CA LEU A 135 -21.88 -7.31 -9.63
C LEU A 135 -22.41 -5.87 -9.57
N ASP A 136 -21.58 -4.97 -9.06
CA ASP A 136 -21.78 -3.52 -9.17
C ASP A 136 -21.05 -2.98 -10.40
N VAL A 137 -21.82 -2.74 -11.48
CA VAL A 137 -21.29 -2.24 -12.74
C VAL A 137 -20.67 -0.85 -12.61
N GLY A 138 -21.16 -0.02 -11.66
CA GLY A 138 -20.62 1.31 -11.40
C GLY A 138 -19.21 1.24 -10.83
N LEU A 139 -19.03 0.41 -9.81
CA LEU A 139 -17.73 0.14 -9.20
C LEU A 139 -16.75 -0.51 -10.19
N LEU A 140 -17.23 -1.48 -10.98
CA LEU A 140 -16.41 -2.14 -12.01
C LEU A 140 -15.86 -1.14 -13.04
N LYS A 141 -16.69 -0.18 -13.51
CA LYS A 141 -16.24 0.87 -14.43
C LYS A 141 -15.14 1.75 -13.82
N GLN A 142 -15.24 2.10 -12.54
CA GLN A 142 -14.21 2.90 -11.85
C GLN A 142 -12.90 2.12 -11.74
N ILE A 143 -12.95 0.85 -11.38
CA ILE A 143 -11.76 -0.03 -11.30
C ILE A 143 -11.12 -0.19 -12.69
N MET A 144 -11.90 -0.42 -13.74
CA MET A 144 -11.41 -0.51 -15.10
C MET A 144 -10.74 0.80 -15.57
N ALA A 145 -11.32 1.94 -15.23
CA ALA A 145 -10.74 3.25 -15.57
C ALA A 145 -9.36 3.46 -14.92
N LEU A 146 -9.18 3.04 -13.66
CA LEU A 146 -7.88 3.07 -12.99
C LEU A 146 -6.91 2.04 -13.59
N GLY A 147 -7.40 0.84 -13.93
CA GLY A 147 -6.62 -0.24 -14.55
C GLY A 147 -6.15 0.06 -15.97
N THR A 148 -6.82 0.96 -16.70
CA THR A 148 -6.47 1.34 -18.09
C THR A 148 -5.03 1.85 -18.19
N SER A 149 -4.55 2.60 -17.20
CA SER A 149 -3.16 3.08 -17.14
C SER A 149 -2.15 1.92 -17.11
N SER A 150 -2.42 0.89 -16.32
CA SER A 150 -1.55 -0.30 -16.23
C SER A 150 -1.63 -1.15 -17.50
N LEU A 151 -2.81 -1.29 -18.08
CA LEU A 151 -3.01 -1.99 -19.37
C LEU A 151 -2.21 -1.32 -20.49
N LEU A 152 -2.32 0.00 -20.62
CA LEU A 152 -1.58 0.75 -21.64
C LEU A 152 -0.06 0.62 -21.45
N THR A 153 0.43 0.62 -20.22
CA THR A 153 1.85 0.39 -19.93
C THR A 153 2.31 -0.98 -20.39
N GLN A 154 1.54 -2.04 -20.13
CA GLN A 154 1.91 -3.40 -20.54
C GLN A 154 1.85 -3.58 -22.06
N LEU A 155 0.83 -3.03 -22.72
CA LEU A 155 0.75 -3.02 -24.17
C LEU A 155 1.93 -2.27 -24.79
N SER A 156 2.32 -1.13 -24.24
CA SER A 156 3.48 -0.36 -24.71
C SER A 156 4.76 -1.17 -24.66
N ILE A 157 5.00 -1.95 -23.59
CA ILE A 157 6.19 -2.81 -23.46
C ILE A 157 6.23 -3.85 -24.59
N VAL A 158 5.11 -4.48 -24.91
CA VAL A 158 5.04 -5.45 -26.02
C VAL A 158 5.33 -4.77 -27.35
N VAL A 159 4.71 -3.63 -27.63
CA VAL A 159 4.91 -2.86 -28.87
C VAL A 159 6.37 -2.43 -29.02
N ILE A 160 6.98 -1.90 -27.95
CA ILE A 160 8.39 -1.52 -27.92
C ILE A 160 9.28 -2.72 -28.26
N THR A 161 9.02 -3.87 -27.64
CA THR A 161 9.82 -5.08 -27.85
C THR A 161 9.76 -5.54 -29.31
N VAL A 162 8.57 -5.56 -29.90
CA VAL A 162 8.39 -5.94 -31.31
C VAL A 162 9.11 -4.96 -32.24
N ILE A 163 8.92 -3.64 -32.05
CA ILE A 163 9.54 -2.60 -32.89
C ILE A 163 11.06 -2.68 -32.76
N ASN A 164 11.60 -2.75 -31.54
CA ASN A 164 13.03 -2.82 -31.33
C ASN A 164 13.64 -4.10 -31.92
N ASN A 165 12.98 -5.26 -31.80
CA ASN A 165 13.46 -6.49 -32.42
C ASN A 165 13.56 -6.35 -33.94
N VAL A 166 12.53 -5.81 -34.61
CA VAL A 166 12.55 -5.58 -36.06
C VAL A 166 13.66 -4.61 -36.45
N LEU A 167 13.85 -3.50 -35.72
CA LEU A 167 14.88 -2.52 -36.01
C LEU A 167 16.28 -3.06 -35.73
N LEU A 168 16.49 -3.84 -34.66
CA LEU A 168 17.77 -4.47 -34.33
C LEU A 168 18.19 -5.47 -35.42
N VAL A 169 17.28 -6.29 -35.91
CA VAL A 169 17.55 -7.20 -37.02
C VAL A 169 17.92 -6.41 -38.27
N LYS A 170 17.14 -5.38 -38.65
CA LYS A 170 17.39 -4.56 -39.85
C LYS A 170 18.71 -3.82 -39.79
N TYR A 171 18.97 -3.02 -38.77
CA TYR A 171 20.18 -2.21 -38.67
C TYR A 171 21.40 -3.02 -38.21
N GLY A 172 21.16 -4.13 -37.47
CA GLY A 172 22.21 -5.09 -37.12
C GLY A 172 22.81 -5.76 -38.36
N ALA A 173 21.96 -6.25 -39.28
CA ALA A 173 22.40 -6.85 -40.54
C ALA A 173 23.21 -5.90 -41.41
N MET A 174 23.02 -4.57 -41.26
CA MET A 174 23.78 -3.54 -41.96
C MET A 174 25.07 -3.13 -41.23
N SER A 175 25.35 -3.73 -40.07
CA SER A 175 26.51 -3.41 -39.24
C SER A 175 27.51 -4.57 -39.19
N VAL A 176 28.70 -4.32 -38.65
CA VAL A 176 29.74 -5.35 -38.43
C VAL A 176 29.29 -6.43 -37.41
N TYR A 177 28.24 -6.19 -36.67
CA TYR A 177 27.74 -7.08 -35.61
C TYR A 177 26.75 -8.14 -36.12
N GLY A 178 26.24 -8.01 -37.37
CA GLY A 178 25.19 -8.87 -37.88
C GLY A 178 23.85 -8.68 -37.13
N ALA A 179 22.86 -9.49 -37.47
CA ALA A 179 21.51 -9.39 -36.87
C ALA A 179 21.44 -9.98 -35.45
N ASP A 180 22.24 -11.02 -35.18
CA ASP A 180 22.09 -11.85 -33.97
C ASP A 180 22.69 -11.19 -32.73
N ILE A 181 23.88 -10.57 -32.85
CA ILE A 181 24.56 -9.93 -31.73
C ILE A 181 23.75 -8.80 -31.09
N PRO A 182 23.21 -7.81 -31.86
CA PRO A 182 22.40 -6.75 -31.29
C PRO A 182 21.10 -7.25 -30.63
N LEU A 183 20.47 -8.26 -31.22
CA LEU A 183 19.25 -8.86 -30.68
C LEU A 183 19.53 -9.58 -29.36
N ALA A 184 20.57 -10.40 -29.30
CA ALA A 184 20.97 -11.11 -28.08
C ALA A 184 21.36 -10.15 -26.97
N ALA A 185 22.14 -9.11 -27.28
CA ALA A 185 22.51 -8.06 -26.33
C ALA A 185 21.27 -7.34 -25.77
N PHE A 186 20.33 -6.97 -26.63
CA PHE A 186 19.08 -6.31 -26.22
C PHE A 186 18.26 -7.16 -25.25
N VAL A 187 18.14 -8.48 -25.49
CA VAL A 187 17.41 -9.40 -24.60
C VAL A 187 18.02 -9.38 -23.20
N VAL A 188 19.35 -9.44 -23.07
CA VAL A 188 20.04 -9.39 -21.79
C VAL A 188 19.83 -8.04 -21.09
N ILE A 189 20.00 -6.94 -21.82
CA ILE A 189 19.81 -5.59 -21.29
C ILE A 189 18.38 -5.38 -20.80
N MET A 190 17.38 -5.87 -21.55
CA MET A 190 15.97 -5.78 -21.14
C MET A 190 15.66 -6.61 -19.88
N LYS A 191 16.31 -7.75 -19.67
CA LYS A 191 16.16 -8.50 -18.42
C LYS A 191 16.71 -7.73 -17.22
N LEU A 192 17.89 -7.12 -17.34
CA LEU A 192 18.48 -6.28 -16.31
C LEU A 192 17.62 -5.03 -16.03
N PHE A 193 17.13 -4.38 -17.07
CA PHE A 193 16.18 -3.27 -16.97
C PHE A 193 14.92 -3.67 -16.19
N GLN A 194 14.32 -4.82 -16.51
CA GLN A 194 13.12 -5.33 -15.84
C GLN A 194 13.35 -5.61 -14.34
N ILE A 195 14.52 -6.11 -13.95
CA ILE A 195 14.85 -6.35 -12.54
C ILE A 195 14.80 -5.03 -11.77
N VAL A 196 15.50 -3.98 -12.25
CA VAL A 196 15.54 -2.68 -11.57
C VAL A 196 14.16 -2.02 -11.55
N LEU A 197 13.44 -2.07 -12.68
CA LEU A 197 12.09 -1.52 -12.78
C LEU A 197 11.13 -2.19 -11.79
N ASN A 198 11.19 -3.51 -11.65
CA ASN A 198 10.33 -4.24 -10.73
C ASN A 198 10.64 -3.92 -9.26
N ILE A 199 11.90 -3.65 -8.90
CA ILE A 199 12.25 -3.17 -7.56
C ILE A 199 11.60 -1.80 -7.30
N ALA A 200 11.70 -0.86 -8.24
CA ALA A 200 11.10 0.46 -8.13
C ALA A 200 9.55 0.39 -8.04
N ILE A 201 8.92 -0.44 -8.88
CA ILE A 201 7.47 -0.69 -8.83
C ILE A 201 7.08 -1.31 -7.50
N GLY A 202 7.90 -2.22 -6.95
CA GLY A 202 7.68 -2.84 -5.64
C GLY A 202 7.64 -1.81 -4.50
N ILE A 203 8.56 -0.83 -4.50
CA ILE A 203 8.56 0.28 -3.54
C ILE A 203 7.26 1.09 -3.65
N ALA A 204 6.87 1.46 -4.87
CA ALA A 204 5.66 2.24 -5.11
C ALA A 204 4.39 1.47 -4.73
N ALA A 205 4.27 0.20 -5.14
CA ALA A 205 3.12 -0.66 -4.85
C ALA A 205 2.97 -0.95 -3.35
N GLY A 206 4.09 -1.07 -2.61
CA GLY A 206 4.07 -1.20 -1.15
C GLY A 206 3.52 0.05 -0.45
N ALA A 207 3.78 1.22 -1.01
CA ALA A 207 3.31 2.50 -0.48
C ALA A 207 1.86 2.86 -0.90
N GLN A 208 1.32 2.26 -1.96
CA GLN A 208 -0.02 2.58 -2.49
C GLN A 208 -1.12 2.62 -1.43
N PRO A 209 -1.30 1.59 -0.56
CA PRO A 209 -2.35 1.60 0.46
C PRO A 209 -2.20 2.76 1.44
N ILE A 210 -0.95 3.08 1.82
CA ILE A 210 -0.63 4.15 2.77
C ILE A 210 -0.95 5.52 2.14
N VAL A 211 -0.55 5.72 0.88
CA VAL A 211 -0.83 6.95 0.12
C VAL A 211 -2.33 7.14 -0.05
N GLY A 212 -3.05 6.09 -0.51
CA GLY A 212 -4.50 6.15 -0.72
C GLY A 212 -5.27 6.42 0.57
N TYR A 213 -4.89 5.79 1.68
CA TYR A 213 -5.48 6.02 2.99
C TYR A 213 -5.30 7.48 3.46
N ASN A 214 -4.06 7.99 3.43
CA ASN A 214 -3.77 9.36 3.88
C ASN A 214 -4.44 10.41 2.97
N TYR A 215 -4.50 10.15 1.66
CA TYR A 215 -5.20 11.03 0.72
C TYR A 215 -6.71 11.05 0.98
N GLY A 216 -7.34 9.88 1.17
CA GLY A 216 -8.75 9.76 1.54
C GLY A 216 -9.07 10.38 2.90
N ALA A 217 -8.14 10.31 3.86
CA ALA A 217 -8.22 10.98 5.14
C ALA A 217 -7.90 12.49 5.07
N ARG A 218 -7.63 13.03 3.89
CA ARG A 218 -7.26 14.43 3.62
C ARG A 218 -6.00 14.89 4.35
N GLN A 219 -5.09 13.99 4.70
CA GLN A 219 -3.81 14.30 5.37
C GLN A 219 -2.74 14.65 4.33
N TYR A 220 -2.89 15.76 3.63
CA TYR A 220 -2.08 16.12 2.46
C TYR A 220 -0.60 16.34 2.79
N ASP A 221 -0.26 16.82 3.99
CA ASP A 221 1.13 16.95 4.41
C ASP A 221 1.83 15.59 4.50
N ARG A 222 1.15 14.57 5.03
CA ARG A 222 1.66 13.19 5.05
C ARG A 222 1.78 12.60 3.64
N VAL A 223 0.83 12.89 2.76
CA VAL A 223 0.88 12.46 1.35
C VAL A 223 2.12 13.05 0.66
N ARG A 224 2.44 14.33 0.93
CA ARG A 224 3.66 14.98 0.41
C ARG A 224 4.93 14.34 0.98
N GLU A 225 4.98 14.05 2.27
CA GLU A 225 6.10 13.37 2.91
C GLU A 225 6.32 11.95 2.36
N LEU A 226 5.24 11.19 2.15
CA LEU A 226 5.27 9.88 1.51
C LEU A 226 5.82 9.97 0.09
N LEU A 227 5.39 10.94 -0.71
CA LEU A 227 5.92 11.16 -2.06
C LEU A 227 7.43 11.39 -2.04
N LYS A 228 7.92 12.29 -1.17
CA LYS A 228 9.38 12.52 -1.00
C LYS A 228 10.11 11.23 -0.64
N THR A 229 9.55 10.47 0.30
CA THR A 229 10.17 9.24 0.79
C THR A 229 10.25 8.17 -0.30
N ILE A 230 9.18 7.97 -1.06
CA ILE A 230 9.12 7.02 -2.16
C ILE A 230 10.13 7.39 -3.25
N ILE A 231 10.16 8.65 -3.67
CA ILE A 231 11.12 9.15 -4.67
C ILE A 231 12.55 8.98 -4.17
N LYS A 232 12.83 9.38 -2.92
CA LYS A 232 14.17 9.26 -2.30
C LYS A 232 14.69 7.83 -2.36
N TRP A 233 13.89 6.86 -1.89
CA TRP A 233 14.32 5.46 -1.89
C TRP A 233 14.43 4.87 -3.29
N THR A 234 13.55 5.23 -4.21
CA THR A 234 13.64 4.83 -5.62
C THR A 234 14.94 5.34 -6.23
N VAL A 235 15.26 6.62 -6.04
CA VAL A 235 16.49 7.23 -6.56
C VAL A 235 17.73 6.55 -5.98
N ILE A 236 17.77 6.31 -4.66
CA ILE A 236 18.91 5.65 -4.00
C ILE A 236 19.14 4.25 -4.58
N VAL A 237 18.09 3.44 -4.67
CA VAL A 237 18.20 2.06 -5.18
C VAL A 237 18.63 2.06 -6.65
N CYS A 238 18.00 2.90 -7.49
CA CYS A 238 18.36 2.97 -8.90
C CYS A 238 19.77 3.51 -9.11
N LEU A 239 20.22 4.45 -8.29
CA LEU A 239 21.60 4.97 -8.36
C LEU A 239 22.61 3.86 -8.04
N ILE A 240 22.35 3.07 -7.00
CA ILE A 240 23.20 1.91 -6.66
C ILE A 240 23.27 0.94 -7.85
N CYS A 241 22.13 0.60 -8.46
CA CYS A 241 22.08 -0.27 -9.64
C CYS A 241 22.85 0.32 -10.82
N THR A 242 22.67 1.63 -11.10
CA THR A 242 23.40 2.31 -12.18
C THR A 242 24.91 2.25 -11.96
N VAL A 243 25.37 2.55 -10.73
CA VAL A 243 26.81 2.48 -10.39
C VAL A 243 27.36 1.05 -10.58
N LEU A 244 26.58 0.02 -10.18
CA LEU A 244 26.98 -1.38 -10.39
C LEU A 244 27.08 -1.73 -11.89
N PHE A 245 26.11 -1.31 -12.71
CA PHE A 245 26.14 -1.57 -14.15
C PHE A 245 27.27 -0.84 -14.87
N GLU A 246 27.66 0.33 -14.40
CA GLU A 246 28.81 1.08 -14.95
C GLU A 246 30.16 0.50 -14.49
N ALA A 247 30.25 0.08 -13.21
CA ALA A 247 31.50 -0.41 -12.62
C ALA A 247 31.88 -1.82 -13.11
N ILE A 248 30.91 -2.73 -13.19
CA ILE A 248 31.14 -4.15 -13.48
C ILE A 248 30.24 -4.72 -14.58
N PRO A 249 30.07 -4.06 -15.74
CA PRO A 249 29.14 -4.49 -16.78
C PRO A 249 29.44 -5.87 -17.33
N HIS A 250 30.73 -6.23 -17.42
CA HIS A 250 31.17 -7.56 -17.90
C HIS A 250 30.60 -8.70 -17.09
N VAL A 251 30.52 -8.56 -15.75
CA VAL A 251 29.98 -9.59 -14.87
C VAL A 251 28.51 -9.85 -15.19
N PHE A 252 27.72 -8.78 -15.36
CA PHE A 252 26.30 -8.92 -15.68
C PHE A 252 26.06 -9.58 -17.04
N ILE A 253 26.88 -9.27 -18.05
CA ILE A 253 26.74 -9.87 -19.36
C ILE A 253 27.19 -11.34 -19.36
N GLN A 254 28.30 -11.67 -18.69
CA GLN A 254 28.79 -13.04 -18.58
C GLN A 254 27.83 -13.98 -17.84
N MET A 255 27.05 -13.48 -16.87
CA MET A 255 26.01 -14.28 -16.19
C MET A 255 24.94 -14.85 -17.12
N PHE A 256 24.79 -14.27 -18.33
CA PHE A 256 23.82 -14.73 -19.33
C PHE A 256 24.45 -15.54 -20.48
N GLY A 257 25.70 -16.03 -20.32
CA GLY A 257 26.35 -16.91 -21.28
C GLY A 257 26.88 -16.17 -22.52
N ALA A 258 27.72 -15.16 -22.30
CA ALA A 258 28.31 -14.37 -23.37
C ALA A 258 29.46 -15.14 -24.02
N ASP A 259 29.27 -15.65 -25.23
CA ASP A 259 30.31 -16.24 -26.06
C ASP A 259 30.75 -15.24 -27.16
N GLY A 260 32.02 -14.83 -27.10
CA GLY A 260 32.67 -13.99 -28.12
C GLY A 260 33.01 -12.55 -27.66
N GLU A 261 34.20 -12.14 -28.03
CA GLU A 261 34.76 -10.82 -27.67
C GLU A 261 33.92 -9.69 -28.29
N LEU A 262 33.53 -9.83 -29.57
CA LEU A 262 32.74 -8.84 -30.31
C LEU A 262 31.35 -8.65 -29.67
N TYR A 263 30.70 -9.76 -29.22
CA TYR A 263 29.42 -9.70 -28.51
C TYR A 263 29.59 -8.95 -27.19
N THR A 264 30.62 -9.29 -26.41
CA THR A 264 30.81 -8.71 -25.07
C THR A 264 31.10 -7.20 -25.18
N GLN A 265 31.95 -6.78 -26.11
CA GLN A 265 32.24 -5.35 -26.33
C GLN A 265 30.98 -4.57 -26.70
N PHE A 266 30.19 -5.07 -27.66
CA PHE A 266 28.96 -4.44 -28.09
C PHE A 266 27.92 -4.40 -26.94
N ALA A 267 27.71 -5.53 -26.25
CA ALA A 267 26.73 -5.64 -25.20
C ALA A 267 27.06 -4.73 -24.00
N VAL A 268 28.35 -4.62 -23.61
CA VAL A 268 28.79 -3.69 -22.55
C VAL A 268 28.53 -2.25 -22.94
N GLN A 269 28.89 -1.85 -24.17
CA GLN A 269 28.64 -0.51 -24.67
C GLN A 269 27.14 -0.18 -24.63
N CYS A 270 26.30 -1.07 -25.17
CA CYS A 270 24.86 -0.87 -25.23
C CYS A 270 24.20 -0.88 -23.86
N LEU A 271 24.69 -1.73 -22.93
CA LEU A 271 24.22 -1.77 -21.55
C LEU A 271 24.44 -0.43 -20.85
N ARG A 272 25.65 0.12 -20.94
CA ARG A 272 25.97 1.43 -20.37
C ARG A 272 25.09 2.53 -20.94
N ILE A 273 24.89 2.55 -22.25
CA ILE A 273 24.04 3.55 -22.90
C ILE A 273 22.58 3.41 -22.42
N TYR A 274 22.01 2.22 -22.53
CA TYR A 274 20.58 2.01 -22.29
C TYR A 274 20.18 2.21 -20.83
N LEU A 275 21.03 1.78 -19.87
CA LEU A 275 20.76 1.85 -18.44
C LEU A 275 21.33 3.10 -17.76
N SER A 276 22.02 3.99 -18.49
CA SER A 276 22.64 5.20 -17.94
C SER A 276 21.68 6.07 -17.11
N LEU A 277 20.45 6.24 -17.59
CA LEU A 277 19.42 7.08 -16.98
C LEU A 277 18.24 6.29 -16.44
N ILE A 278 18.40 5.00 -16.10
CA ILE A 278 17.34 4.14 -15.59
C ILE A 278 16.66 4.73 -14.34
N MET A 279 17.40 5.52 -13.56
CA MET A 279 16.86 6.25 -12.42
C MET A 279 15.70 7.17 -12.81
N LEU A 280 15.78 7.84 -13.97
CA LEU A 280 14.73 8.73 -14.45
C LEU A 280 13.48 7.93 -14.86
N THR A 281 13.68 6.82 -15.59
CA THR A 281 12.57 5.91 -15.95
C THR A 281 11.85 5.40 -14.71
N CYS A 282 12.59 4.87 -13.73
CA CYS A 282 12.01 4.32 -12.50
C CYS A 282 11.25 5.39 -11.71
N THR A 283 11.82 6.58 -11.56
CA THR A 283 11.16 7.70 -10.89
C THR A 283 9.88 8.12 -11.61
N GLN A 284 9.89 8.19 -12.94
CA GLN A 284 8.73 8.51 -13.75
C GLN A 284 7.60 7.47 -13.57
N LYS A 285 7.91 6.17 -13.60
CA LYS A 285 6.91 5.10 -13.38
C LYS A 285 6.37 5.12 -11.95
N VAL A 286 7.21 5.38 -10.95
CA VAL A 286 6.79 5.55 -9.54
C VAL A 286 5.84 6.73 -9.37
N CYS A 287 6.11 7.87 -10.02
CA CYS A 287 5.20 9.03 -10.01
C CYS A 287 3.84 8.70 -10.65
N ALA A 288 3.81 7.92 -11.73
CA ALA A 288 2.57 7.48 -12.35
C ALA A 288 1.75 6.56 -11.40
N ILE A 289 2.40 5.62 -10.70
CA ILE A 289 1.77 4.76 -9.70
C ILE A 289 1.25 5.59 -8.51
N PHE A 290 2.00 6.60 -8.08
CA PHE A 290 1.55 7.51 -7.02
C PHE A 290 0.27 8.25 -7.42
N LEU A 291 0.18 8.79 -8.65
CA LEU A 291 -1.04 9.41 -9.17
C LEU A 291 -2.23 8.45 -9.22
N GLN A 292 -1.99 7.17 -9.54
CA GLN A 292 -3.03 6.14 -9.44
C GLN A 292 -3.51 5.94 -8.01
N SER A 293 -2.58 5.96 -7.04
CA SER A 293 -2.88 5.75 -5.61
C SER A 293 -3.80 6.82 -5.01
N ILE A 294 -3.71 8.06 -5.53
CA ILE A 294 -4.60 9.18 -5.13
C ILE A 294 -5.84 9.33 -6.03
N GLY A 295 -6.09 8.35 -6.92
CA GLY A 295 -7.28 8.33 -7.77
C GLY A 295 -7.23 9.24 -9.00
N HIS A 296 -6.11 9.88 -9.31
CA HIS A 296 -5.96 10.78 -10.47
C HIS A 296 -5.67 10.02 -11.77
N ALA A 297 -6.57 9.06 -12.14
CA ALA A 297 -6.43 8.20 -13.31
C ALA A 297 -6.22 8.98 -14.63
N LYS A 298 -6.88 10.12 -14.81
CA LYS A 298 -6.78 10.94 -16.03
C LYS A 298 -5.38 11.57 -16.21
N LYS A 299 -4.67 11.87 -15.11
CA LYS A 299 -3.28 12.38 -15.13
C LYS A 299 -2.28 11.22 -15.19
N ALA A 300 -2.60 10.08 -14.55
CA ALA A 300 -1.72 8.92 -14.47
C ALA A 300 -1.58 8.15 -15.80
N ALA A 301 -2.67 7.96 -16.55
CA ALA A 301 -2.66 7.17 -17.78
C ALA A 301 -1.74 7.76 -18.88
N PRO A 302 -1.83 9.05 -19.24
CA PRO A 302 -0.88 9.64 -20.20
C PRO A 302 0.56 9.57 -19.73
N LEU A 303 0.79 9.82 -18.43
CA LEU A 303 2.12 9.81 -17.85
C LEU A 303 2.76 8.41 -17.88
N SER A 304 1.96 7.36 -17.66
CA SER A 304 2.43 5.97 -17.72
C SER A 304 2.95 5.57 -19.09
N VAL A 305 2.38 6.12 -20.16
CA VAL A 305 2.68 5.75 -21.56
C VAL A 305 3.64 6.74 -22.23
N LEU A 306 3.77 7.96 -21.69
CA LEU A 306 4.55 9.06 -22.29
C LEU A 306 5.97 8.61 -22.69
N ARG A 307 6.70 8.03 -21.75
CA ARG A 307 8.06 7.54 -21.99
C ARG A 307 8.10 6.48 -23.08
N ASP A 308 7.12 5.61 -23.10
CA ASP A 308 7.07 4.46 -24.01
C ASP A 308 6.81 4.92 -25.45
N VAL A 309 5.95 5.93 -25.64
CA VAL A 309 5.70 6.57 -26.93
C VAL A 309 6.95 7.30 -27.42
N LEU A 310 7.63 8.06 -26.55
CA LEU A 310 8.88 8.75 -26.88
C LEU A 310 9.97 7.75 -27.25
N LEU A 311 10.07 6.63 -26.52
CA LEU A 311 11.02 5.57 -26.80
C LEU A 311 10.78 4.96 -28.20
N ILE A 312 9.54 4.67 -28.58
CA ILE A 312 9.20 4.19 -29.91
C ILE A 312 9.65 5.20 -30.98
N LEU A 313 9.32 6.48 -30.77
CA LEU A 313 9.67 7.55 -31.70
C LEU A 313 11.19 7.63 -31.89
N PHE A 314 11.95 7.68 -30.81
CA PHE A 314 13.43 7.76 -30.88
C PHE A 314 14.05 6.45 -31.36
N SER A 315 13.49 5.29 -31.06
CA SER A 315 13.96 4.00 -31.60
C SER A 315 13.86 3.93 -33.13
N ILE A 316 12.89 4.64 -33.74
CA ILE A 316 12.76 4.72 -35.20
C ILE A 316 13.70 5.77 -35.78
N LEU A 317 13.85 6.94 -35.15
CA LEU A 317 14.60 8.07 -35.68
C LEU A 317 16.11 7.95 -35.45
N ALA A 318 16.56 7.58 -34.25
CA ALA A 318 17.96 7.59 -33.88
C ALA A 318 18.83 6.61 -34.70
N PRO A 319 18.37 5.43 -35.12
CA PRO A 319 19.15 4.54 -35.96
C PRO A 319 19.46 5.11 -37.35
N MET A 320 18.69 6.07 -37.85
CA MET A 320 18.97 6.74 -39.14
C MET A 320 20.28 7.54 -39.12
N PHE A 321 20.70 8.01 -37.93
CA PHE A 321 21.88 8.83 -37.73
C PHE A 321 23.03 8.06 -37.07
N LEU A 322 22.72 7.16 -36.14
CA LEU A 322 23.70 6.48 -35.29
C LEU A 322 23.83 4.98 -35.59
N GLY A 323 23.14 4.46 -36.61
CA GLY A 323 23.11 3.02 -36.90
C GLY A 323 22.48 2.19 -35.77
N VAL A 324 22.95 0.94 -35.60
CA VAL A 324 22.38 0.01 -34.63
C VAL A 324 22.46 0.51 -33.17
N THR A 325 23.51 1.28 -32.80
CA THR A 325 23.65 1.84 -31.44
C THR A 325 22.60 2.92 -31.15
N GLY A 326 22.04 3.56 -32.17
CA GLY A 326 21.00 4.57 -32.05
C GLY A 326 19.72 4.01 -31.34
N ILE A 327 19.44 2.72 -31.52
CA ILE A 327 18.29 2.07 -30.83
C ILE A 327 18.47 2.11 -29.30
N PHE A 328 19.71 1.96 -28.82
CA PHE A 328 20.02 2.02 -27.39
C PHE A 328 20.06 3.45 -26.85
N TRP A 329 20.47 4.44 -27.67
CA TRP A 329 20.43 5.87 -27.34
C TRP A 329 18.99 6.43 -27.26
N ALA A 330 18.03 5.75 -27.87
CA ALA A 330 16.62 6.13 -27.77
C ALA A 330 16.09 6.13 -26.33
N ALA A 331 16.58 5.23 -25.46
CA ALA A 331 16.14 5.15 -24.07
C ALA A 331 16.54 6.39 -23.25
N PRO A 332 17.81 6.79 -23.15
CA PRO A 332 18.19 8.02 -22.45
C PRO A 332 17.48 9.26 -22.98
N ALA A 333 17.32 9.39 -24.28
CA ALA A 333 16.63 10.53 -24.89
C ALA A 333 15.15 10.60 -24.47
N ALA A 334 14.45 9.46 -24.49
CA ALA A 334 13.06 9.36 -24.03
C ALA A 334 12.96 9.64 -22.53
N ASP A 335 13.90 9.14 -21.72
CA ASP A 335 13.90 9.26 -20.27
C ASP A 335 14.02 10.72 -19.81
N VAL A 336 14.90 11.51 -20.45
CA VAL A 336 15.07 12.93 -20.13
C VAL A 336 13.78 13.71 -20.39
N ILE A 337 13.19 13.57 -21.58
CA ILE A 337 11.98 14.31 -21.94
C ILE A 337 10.81 13.87 -21.08
N ALA A 338 10.62 12.56 -20.88
CA ALA A 338 9.56 12.04 -20.04
C ALA A 338 9.68 12.53 -18.60
N MET A 339 10.90 12.59 -18.05
CA MET A 339 11.15 13.07 -16.70
C MET A 339 10.90 14.57 -16.56
N LEU A 340 11.27 15.39 -17.54
CA LEU A 340 10.98 16.83 -17.54
C LEU A 340 9.46 17.08 -17.47
N ILE A 341 8.68 16.41 -18.31
CA ILE A 341 7.22 16.54 -18.31
C ILE A 341 6.63 16.01 -16.99
N THR A 342 7.12 14.88 -16.51
CA THR A 342 6.71 14.32 -15.21
C THR A 342 7.00 15.30 -14.08
N GLY A 343 8.19 15.91 -14.08
CA GLY A 343 8.60 16.89 -13.08
C GLY A 343 7.65 18.07 -13.01
N ILE A 344 7.26 18.63 -14.17
CA ILE A 344 6.28 19.74 -14.23
C ILE A 344 4.95 19.33 -13.61
N ILE A 345 4.42 18.15 -13.96
CA ILE A 345 3.15 17.64 -13.43
C ILE A 345 3.25 17.42 -11.91
N MET A 346 4.37 16.86 -11.44
CA MET A 346 4.57 16.56 -10.02
C MET A 346 4.77 17.82 -9.17
N VAL A 347 5.44 18.85 -9.72
CA VAL A 347 5.57 20.17 -9.06
C VAL A 347 4.20 20.84 -8.94
N HIS A 348 3.38 20.75 -9.99
CA HIS A 348 2.00 21.29 -9.93
C HIS A 348 1.17 20.55 -8.88
N LEU A 349 1.20 19.22 -8.88
CA LEU A 349 0.53 18.39 -7.87
C LEU A 349 1.02 18.72 -6.45
N TRP A 350 2.32 18.92 -6.29
CA TRP A 350 2.92 19.30 -5.02
C TRP A 350 2.35 20.61 -4.46
N LYS A 351 2.17 21.62 -5.31
CA LYS A 351 1.54 22.90 -4.95
C LYS A 351 0.06 22.70 -4.64
N GLU A 352 -0.67 21.97 -5.49
CA GLU A 352 -2.09 21.63 -5.30
C GLU A 352 -2.33 20.97 -3.93
N LEU A 353 -1.53 19.94 -3.58
CA LEU A 353 -1.60 19.29 -2.26
C LEU A 353 -1.24 20.22 -1.10
N GLY A 354 -0.34 21.18 -1.31
CA GLY A 354 0.01 22.19 -0.31
C GLY A 354 -1.14 23.15 -0.05
N GLU A 355 -1.74 23.69 -1.11
CA GLU A 355 -2.88 24.60 -1.01
C GLU A 355 -4.13 23.92 -0.41
N GLU A 356 -4.37 22.64 -0.76
CA GLU A 356 -5.45 21.87 -0.15
C GLU A 356 -5.18 21.59 1.33
N GLY A 357 -3.92 21.38 1.72
CA GLY A 357 -3.50 21.26 3.13
C GLY A 357 -3.70 22.57 3.90
N GLU A 358 -3.46 23.72 3.26
CA GLU A 358 -3.65 25.05 3.87
C GLU A 358 -5.12 25.48 3.92
N ARG A 359 -5.92 25.10 2.91
CA ARG A 359 -7.38 25.37 2.85
C ARG A 359 -8.19 24.54 3.82
N GLN A 360 -7.69 23.40 4.25
CA GLN A 360 -8.26 22.76 5.43
C GLN A 360 -8.09 23.76 6.56
N PRO A 361 -9.16 24.10 7.31
CA PRO A 361 -8.89 24.65 8.62
C PRO A 361 -7.92 23.65 9.22
N LYS A 362 -6.65 24.04 9.35
CA LYS A 362 -5.79 23.39 10.31
C LYS A 362 -6.77 23.25 11.43
N THR A 363 -7.10 22.01 11.84
CA THR A 363 -7.47 21.79 13.21
C THR A 363 -6.21 22.23 13.93
N SER A 364 -6.02 23.54 13.83
CA SER A 364 -5.21 24.29 14.71
C SER A 364 -5.66 23.71 16.02
N ALA A 365 -4.76 23.07 16.72
CA ALA A 365 -4.70 23.48 18.09
C ALA A 365 -4.82 25.02 17.98
N GLN A 366 -6.06 25.50 17.86
CA GLN A 366 -6.36 26.89 18.15
C GLN A 366 -5.71 27.02 19.50
N THR A 367 -4.69 27.80 19.55
CA THR A 367 -4.30 28.51 20.73
C THR A 367 -5.49 29.43 21.05
N LEU A 368 -6.61 28.76 21.38
CA LEU A 368 -7.63 29.35 22.19
C LEU A 368 -6.89 29.64 23.47
N GLN A 369 -6.61 30.93 23.70
CA GLN A 369 -6.12 31.33 25.02
C GLN A 369 -7.12 30.76 26.01
N PRO A 370 -6.70 29.92 26.95
CA PRO A 370 -7.62 29.27 27.87
C PRO A 370 -8.36 30.40 28.62
N SER A 371 -9.68 30.39 28.49
CA SER A 371 -10.54 31.34 29.21
C SER A 371 -10.59 31.03 30.72
N HIS A 372 -9.94 29.96 31.16
CA HIS A 372 -9.87 29.51 32.54
C HIS A 372 -8.49 28.95 32.89
N PRO A 373 -7.98 29.13 34.12
CA PRO A 373 -6.68 28.62 34.51
C PRO A 373 -6.68 27.10 34.60
N GLY A 374 -5.83 26.49 33.80
CA GLY A 374 -5.17 25.21 33.97
C GLY A 374 -6.00 23.95 34.25
N VAL A 375 -7.20 23.71 33.62
CA VAL A 375 -8.00 22.51 33.89
C VAL A 375 -7.77 21.43 32.83
N ILE A 376 -7.39 20.23 33.25
CA ILE A 376 -7.30 19.03 32.43
C ILE A 376 -8.51 18.15 32.73
N VAL A 377 -9.30 17.83 31.70
CA VAL A 377 -10.48 16.95 31.84
C VAL A 377 -10.20 15.62 31.18
N THR A 378 -10.24 14.52 31.92
CA THR A 378 -10.13 13.18 31.38
C THR A 378 -11.51 12.53 31.30
N ILE A 379 -11.87 11.95 30.15
CA ILE A 379 -13.17 11.33 29.94
C ILE A 379 -13.02 9.84 29.64
N SER A 380 -13.35 9.01 30.62
CA SER A 380 -13.60 7.57 30.48
C SER A 380 -15.07 7.34 30.16
N ARG A 381 -15.42 6.36 29.34
CA ARG A 381 -16.78 6.20 28.83
C ARG A 381 -17.09 4.77 28.39
N GLU A 382 -18.33 4.34 28.58
CA GLU A 382 -18.88 3.11 28.02
C GLU A 382 -19.10 3.21 26.50
N HIS A 383 -19.12 2.08 25.79
CA HIS A 383 -19.44 2.06 24.37
C HIS A 383 -20.94 2.32 24.14
N GLY A 384 -21.26 3.21 23.23
CA GLY A 384 -22.65 3.63 22.97
C GLY A 384 -23.17 4.71 23.91
N SER A 385 -22.40 5.19 24.92
CA SER A 385 -22.78 6.31 25.79
C SER A 385 -22.61 7.70 25.17
N ALA A 386 -22.31 7.82 23.88
CA ALA A 386 -21.98 9.07 23.19
C ALA A 386 -20.81 9.89 23.81
N GLY A 387 -20.03 9.32 24.74
CA GLY A 387 -19.04 10.01 25.53
C GLY A 387 -17.94 10.71 24.71
N LYS A 388 -17.65 10.22 23.47
CA LYS A 388 -16.74 10.94 22.55
C LYS A 388 -17.35 12.28 22.11
N ARG A 389 -18.63 12.28 21.72
CA ARG A 389 -19.34 13.47 21.24
C ARG A 389 -19.54 14.48 22.38
N ILE A 390 -19.86 13.97 23.57
CA ILE A 390 -19.98 14.77 24.79
C ILE A 390 -18.65 15.44 25.12
N GLY A 391 -17.53 14.69 25.11
CA GLY A 391 -16.20 15.26 25.37
C GLY A 391 -15.76 16.33 24.37
N GLN A 392 -16.09 16.15 23.09
CA GLN A 392 -15.87 17.18 22.09
C GLN A 392 -16.69 18.45 22.35
N LEU A 393 -17.95 18.28 22.76
CA LEU A 393 -18.83 19.38 23.08
C LEU A 393 -18.41 20.13 24.35
N VAL A 394 -17.95 19.41 25.39
CA VAL A 394 -17.34 20.02 26.60
C VAL A 394 -16.12 20.86 26.21
N ALA A 395 -15.21 20.31 25.39
CA ALA A 395 -14.05 21.04 24.93
C ALA A 395 -14.41 22.31 24.16
N GLN A 396 -15.41 22.23 23.29
CA GLN A 396 -15.92 23.37 22.52
C GLN A 396 -16.54 24.43 23.43
N LYS A 397 -17.37 24.03 24.41
CA LYS A 397 -18.01 24.98 25.36
C LYS A 397 -17.01 25.65 26.31
N MET A 398 -15.94 24.92 26.68
CA MET A 398 -14.88 25.43 27.53
C MET A 398 -13.78 26.18 26.75
N GLY A 399 -13.80 26.17 25.43
CA GLY A 399 -12.78 26.80 24.60
C GLY A 399 -11.39 26.17 24.73
N ILE A 400 -11.30 24.86 25.03
CA ILE A 400 -10.04 24.12 25.21
C ILE A 400 -9.88 22.98 24.20
N PRO A 401 -8.66 22.57 23.83
CA PRO A 401 -8.44 21.52 22.86
C PRO A 401 -8.92 20.16 23.37
N CYS A 402 -9.39 19.32 22.41
CA CYS A 402 -9.84 17.96 22.67
C CYS A 402 -8.95 16.94 21.98
N TYR A 403 -8.40 16.00 22.74
CA TYR A 403 -7.51 14.96 22.24
C TYR A 403 -8.17 13.57 22.32
N TYR A 404 -8.23 12.88 21.20
CA TYR A 404 -8.76 11.51 21.11
C TYR A 404 -7.88 10.63 20.20
N LYS A 405 -7.86 10.88 18.89
CA LYS A 405 -7.04 10.14 17.91
C LYS A 405 -5.61 10.69 17.85
N GLU A 406 -5.44 11.94 18.10
CA GLU A 406 -4.18 12.65 18.03
C GLU A 406 -3.13 12.10 19.01
N MET A 407 -3.57 11.54 20.14
CA MET A 407 -2.69 10.83 21.09
C MET A 407 -2.01 9.61 20.47
N VAL A 408 -2.72 8.92 19.56
CA VAL A 408 -2.18 7.74 18.86
C VAL A 408 -1.03 8.15 17.95
N ALA A 409 -1.21 9.26 17.21
CA ALA A 409 -0.18 9.78 16.32
C ALA A 409 1.08 10.24 17.08
N ILE A 410 0.90 10.94 18.21
CA ILE A 410 2.02 11.38 19.07
C ILE A 410 2.75 10.17 19.66
N ALA A 411 2.02 9.17 20.15
CA ALA A 411 2.60 7.95 20.70
C ALA A 411 3.34 7.12 19.64
N ALA A 412 2.81 7.08 18.40
CA ALA A 412 3.44 6.42 17.28
C ALA A 412 4.78 7.09 16.90
N GLN A 413 4.78 8.41 16.84
CA GLN A 413 5.98 9.19 16.56
C GLN A 413 7.08 8.99 17.62
N GLU A 414 6.69 8.94 18.90
CA GLU A 414 7.64 8.79 20.00
C GLU A 414 8.18 7.36 20.18
N SER A 415 7.38 6.35 19.82
CA SER A 415 7.76 4.93 19.95
C SER A 415 8.40 4.31 18.72
N GLY A 416 8.25 4.94 17.54
CA GLY A 416 8.60 4.36 16.24
C GLY A 416 7.69 3.19 15.82
N LEU A 417 6.58 2.94 16.54
CA LEU A 417 5.59 1.92 16.23
C LEU A 417 4.53 2.48 15.29
N ALA A 418 3.94 1.62 14.44
CA ALA A 418 2.88 2.04 13.55
C ALA A 418 1.65 2.53 14.33
N GLU A 419 1.02 3.61 13.89
CA GLU A 419 -0.20 4.16 14.51
C GLU A 419 -1.32 3.13 14.63
N GLU A 420 -1.45 2.27 13.63
CA GLU A 420 -2.42 1.19 13.59
C GLU A 420 -2.22 0.19 14.74
N PHE A 421 -0.96 -0.18 15.03
CA PHE A 421 -0.62 -1.04 16.16
C PHE A 421 -1.04 -0.40 17.49
N ILE A 422 -0.74 0.88 17.69
CA ILE A 422 -1.10 1.61 18.91
C ILE A 422 -2.63 1.83 18.99
N SER A 423 -3.32 2.02 17.86
CA SER A 423 -4.78 2.16 17.85
C SER A 423 -5.49 0.87 18.25
N ASN A 424 -4.93 -0.27 17.84
CA ASN A 424 -5.52 -1.61 18.04
C ASN A 424 -5.24 -2.24 19.41
N LEU A 425 -4.44 -1.60 20.28
CA LEU A 425 -4.17 -2.08 21.64
C LEU A 425 -5.44 -2.40 22.48
N ASN A 426 -6.58 -1.86 22.08
CA ASN A 426 -7.87 -2.04 22.75
C ASN A 426 -8.89 -2.87 21.96
N ALA A 427 -8.52 -3.48 20.83
CA ALA A 427 -9.50 -3.97 19.85
C ALA A 427 -9.69 -5.51 19.81
N ASP A 428 -8.89 -6.34 20.50
CA ASP A 428 -8.78 -7.77 20.17
C ASP A 428 -9.57 -8.81 20.96
N GLU A 429 -9.68 -10.00 20.37
CA GLU A 429 -10.82 -10.92 20.26
C GLU A 429 -11.02 -11.95 21.39
N ASN A 430 -10.02 -12.32 22.19
CA ASN A 430 -10.14 -13.35 23.23
C ASN A 430 -9.48 -12.93 24.55
N ALA A 431 -10.17 -13.11 25.69
CA ALA A 431 -9.71 -12.65 27.00
C ALA A 431 -8.31 -13.21 27.39
N VAL A 432 -8.04 -14.49 27.14
CA VAL A 432 -6.75 -15.14 27.48
C VAL A 432 -5.62 -14.69 26.54
N MET A 433 -5.92 -14.59 25.24
CA MET A 433 -4.96 -14.08 24.26
C MET A 433 -4.68 -12.60 24.46
N ARG A 434 -5.65 -11.84 24.95
CA ARG A 434 -5.50 -10.41 25.27
C ARG A 434 -4.53 -10.17 26.42
N GLU A 435 -4.60 -10.96 27.47
CA GLU A 435 -3.70 -10.84 28.63
C GLU A 435 -2.25 -11.20 28.24
N LEU A 436 -2.07 -12.25 27.44
CA LEU A 436 -0.79 -12.64 26.89
C LEU A 436 -0.23 -11.59 25.90
N TYR A 437 -1.09 -10.99 25.09
CA TYR A 437 -0.76 -9.95 24.14
C TYR A 437 -0.31 -8.66 24.85
N LEU A 438 -1.03 -8.22 25.88
CA LEU A 438 -0.71 -7.01 26.65
C LEU A 438 0.60 -7.16 27.46
N SER A 439 1.05 -8.36 27.75
CA SER A 439 2.34 -8.63 28.42
C SER A 439 3.54 -8.64 27.48
N THR A 440 3.35 -8.59 26.16
CA THR A 440 4.43 -8.62 25.19
C THR A 440 5.27 -7.33 25.24
N GLU A 441 6.61 -7.44 25.11
CA GLU A 441 7.54 -6.29 25.18
C GLU A 441 7.18 -5.15 24.22
N VAL A 442 6.69 -5.48 23.01
CA VAL A 442 6.28 -4.50 22.01
C VAL A 442 5.06 -3.72 22.46
N VAL A 443 4.09 -4.40 23.09
CA VAL A 443 2.86 -3.76 23.61
C VAL A 443 3.19 -2.89 24.81
N GLN A 444 4.08 -3.31 25.70
CA GLN A 444 4.53 -2.50 26.82
C GLN A 444 5.24 -1.22 26.35
N LYS A 445 6.07 -1.30 25.30
CA LYS A 445 6.66 -0.10 24.68
C LYS A 445 5.60 0.87 24.14
N ALA A 446 4.53 0.34 23.54
CA ALA A 446 3.43 1.16 23.03
C ALA A 446 2.60 1.80 24.16
N ILE A 447 2.38 1.11 25.27
CA ILE A 447 1.70 1.65 26.45
C ILE A 447 2.55 2.80 27.05
N ILE A 448 3.85 2.59 27.23
CA ILE A 448 4.76 3.62 27.74
C ILE A 448 4.77 4.86 26.82
N ALA A 449 4.75 4.66 25.51
CA ALA A 449 4.68 5.77 24.56
C ALA A 449 3.36 6.54 24.65
N GLN A 450 2.23 5.86 24.86
CA GLN A 450 0.94 6.51 25.09
C GLN A 450 0.92 7.30 26.41
N GLU A 451 1.49 6.76 27.48
CA GLU A 451 1.63 7.49 28.75
C GLU A 451 2.46 8.78 28.59
N LYS A 452 3.59 8.70 27.87
CA LYS A 452 4.41 9.88 27.55
C LYS A 452 3.64 10.91 26.74
N ALA A 453 2.90 10.47 25.72
CA ALA A 453 2.08 11.35 24.90
C ALA A 453 0.99 12.05 25.71
N ILE A 454 0.30 11.34 26.61
CA ILE A 454 -0.71 11.90 27.50
C ILE A 454 -0.09 12.94 28.44
N LYS A 455 1.03 12.64 29.07
CA LYS A 455 1.76 13.58 29.96
C LYS A 455 2.26 14.82 29.22
N LYS A 456 2.72 14.65 27.98
CA LYS A 456 3.15 15.76 27.12
C LYS A 456 1.98 16.68 26.74
N ILE A 457 0.82 16.11 26.40
CA ILE A 457 -0.41 16.87 26.10
C ILE A 457 -0.86 17.63 27.34
N ALA A 458 -0.91 16.98 28.50
CA ALA A 458 -1.29 17.58 29.76
C ALA A 458 -0.35 18.75 30.15
N GLY A 459 0.95 18.64 29.86
CA GLY A 459 1.92 19.69 30.11
C GLY A 459 1.77 20.95 29.23
N ASN A 460 1.01 20.88 28.15
CA ASN A 460 0.77 22.01 27.25
C ASN A 460 -0.37 22.95 27.72
N GLY A 461 -1.06 22.63 28.81
CA GLY A 461 -2.13 23.45 29.39
C GLY A 461 -3.49 22.77 29.39
N SER A 462 -4.57 23.58 29.54
CA SER A 462 -5.95 23.08 29.63
C SER A 462 -6.35 22.26 28.41
N CYS A 463 -6.93 21.06 28.64
CA CYS A 463 -7.38 20.19 27.56
C CYS A 463 -8.42 19.16 28.01
N VAL A 464 -9.18 18.60 27.05
CA VAL A 464 -10.01 17.40 27.25
C VAL A 464 -9.29 16.21 26.62
N ILE A 465 -9.10 15.15 27.38
CA ILE A 465 -8.47 13.90 26.92
C ILE A 465 -9.51 12.76 27.02
N ILE A 466 -9.78 12.07 25.89
CA ILE A 466 -10.82 11.05 25.85
C ILE A 466 -10.21 9.65 25.80
N GLY A 467 -10.33 8.90 26.89
CA GLY A 467 -9.93 7.50 27.01
C GLY A 467 -8.45 7.25 27.25
N ARG A 468 -7.97 6.04 26.90
CA ARG A 468 -6.58 5.60 27.03
C ARG A 468 -6.05 5.55 28.46
N ALA A 469 -6.96 5.35 29.44
CA ALA A 469 -6.63 5.41 30.87
C ALA A 469 -5.93 6.73 31.27
N ALA A 470 -6.26 7.85 30.61
CA ALA A 470 -5.67 9.15 30.89
C ALA A 470 -5.95 9.61 32.33
N ASP A 471 -7.10 9.23 32.87
CA ASP A 471 -7.48 9.40 34.29
C ASP A 471 -6.44 8.79 35.24
N TYR A 472 -5.95 7.57 34.95
CA TYR A 472 -4.93 6.92 35.75
C TYR A 472 -3.51 7.47 35.46
N VAL A 473 -3.18 7.71 34.18
CA VAL A 473 -1.86 8.22 33.78
C VAL A 473 -1.57 9.58 34.41
N LEU A 474 -2.60 10.40 34.59
CA LEU A 474 -2.51 11.76 35.16
C LEU A 474 -2.94 11.85 36.64
N ARG A 475 -3.04 10.69 37.33
CA ARG A 475 -3.52 10.64 38.75
C ARG A 475 -2.71 11.47 39.73
N ASP A 476 -1.44 11.70 39.42
CA ASP A 476 -0.51 12.44 40.29
C ASP A 476 -0.60 13.97 40.11
N LEU A 477 -1.37 14.43 39.10
CA LEU A 477 -1.60 15.86 38.88
C LEU A 477 -2.84 16.34 39.63
N LYS A 478 -2.75 17.51 40.28
CA LYS A 478 -3.84 18.07 41.10
C LYS A 478 -4.96 18.71 40.27
N ASP A 479 -4.64 19.22 39.08
CA ASP A 479 -5.57 20.01 38.26
C ASP A 479 -6.29 19.14 37.20
N VAL A 480 -6.52 17.86 37.51
CA VAL A 480 -7.17 16.88 36.61
C VAL A 480 -8.55 16.53 37.15
N VAL A 481 -9.59 16.78 36.34
CA VAL A 481 -10.95 16.35 36.61
C VAL A 481 -11.24 15.07 35.81
N ARG A 482 -11.56 13.99 36.52
CA ARG A 482 -11.84 12.66 35.94
C ARG A 482 -13.33 12.45 35.82
N VAL A 483 -13.79 12.26 34.59
CA VAL A 483 -15.20 12.09 34.27
C VAL A 483 -15.42 10.67 33.72
N PHE A 484 -16.45 9.99 34.23
CA PHE A 484 -16.94 8.73 33.67
C PHE A 484 -18.33 8.91 33.08
N ILE A 485 -18.52 8.55 31.81
CA ILE A 485 -19.81 8.66 31.12
C ILE A 485 -20.35 7.27 30.86
N TYR A 486 -21.52 6.98 31.43
CA TYR A 486 -22.23 5.72 31.25
C TYR A 486 -23.65 5.94 30.72
N ALA A 487 -24.36 4.88 30.35
CA ALA A 487 -25.77 4.93 30.02
C ALA A 487 -26.43 3.56 30.15
N PRO A 488 -27.77 3.48 30.32
CA PRO A 488 -28.53 2.24 30.31
C PRO A 488 -28.30 1.43 29.01
N GLY A 489 -28.30 0.09 29.14
CA GLY A 489 -27.97 -0.80 28.02
C GLY A 489 -28.85 -0.59 26.78
N GLU A 490 -30.14 -0.34 26.95
CA GLU A 490 -31.10 -0.10 25.86
C GLU A 490 -30.77 1.21 25.10
N TYR A 491 -30.46 2.26 25.83
CA TYR A 491 -30.02 3.53 25.24
C TYR A 491 -28.74 3.34 24.42
N ARG A 492 -27.77 2.62 24.97
CA ARG A 492 -26.48 2.35 24.32
C ARG A 492 -26.64 1.55 23.04
N ILE A 493 -27.51 0.55 23.02
CA ILE A 493 -27.84 -0.27 21.86
C ILE A 493 -28.45 0.63 20.76
N LYS A 494 -29.44 1.44 21.11
CA LYS A 494 -30.10 2.38 20.19
C LYS A 494 -29.07 3.33 19.56
N MET A 495 -28.19 3.90 20.36
CA MET A 495 -27.14 4.81 19.89
C MET A 495 -26.13 4.13 18.94
N VAL A 496 -25.78 2.86 19.20
CA VAL A 496 -24.88 2.08 18.32
C VAL A 496 -25.59 1.76 17.00
N MET A 497 -26.87 1.37 17.03
CA MET A 497 -27.66 1.12 15.82
C MET A 497 -27.79 2.38 14.95
N GLU A 498 -28.09 3.54 15.56
CA GLU A 498 -28.20 4.81 14.85
C GLU A 498 -26.86 5.29 14.24
N MET A 499 -25.75 5.05 14.94
CA MET A 499 -24.43 5.54 14.54
C MET A 499 -23.76 4.66 13.48
N TYR A 500 -23.98 3.34 13.54
CA TYR A 500 -23.27 2.37 12.70
C TYR A 500 -24.18 1.59 11.73
N GLY A 501 -25.51 1.75 11.83
CA GLY A 501 -26.47 1.01 11.02
C GLY A 501 -26.57 -0.48 11.36
N ASP A 502 -26.14 -0.87 12.56
CA ASP A 502 -26.07 -2.26 13.01
C ASP A 502 -27.46 -2.80 13.40
N THR A 503 -27.62 -4.13 13.37
CA THR A 503 -28.77 -4.80 13.99
C THR A 503 -28.62 -4.80 15.51
N GLU A 504 -29.72 -4.98 16.24
CA GLU A 504 -29.72 -5.00 17.71
C GLU A 504 -28.74 -6.04 18.29
N GLU A 505 -28.72 -7.26 17.73
CA GLU A 505 -27.78 -8.30 18.16
C GLU A 505 -26.31 -7.94 17.89
N ALA A 506 -26.03 -7.29 16.75
CA ALA A 506 -24.70 -6.84 16.42
C ALA A 506 -24.27 -5.70 17.36
N GLY A 507 -25.19 -4.79 17.68
CA GLY A 507 -24.98 -3.70 18.63
C GLY A 507 -24.69 -4.23 20.04
N ARG A 508 -25.45 -5.20 20.55
CA ARG A 508 -25.19 -5.85 21.85
C ARG A 508 -23.80 -6.50 21.91
N ARG A 509 -23.42 -7.23 20.86
CA ARG A 509 -22.09 -7.86 20.76
C ARG A 509 -20.97 -6.83 20.69
N SER A 510 -21.16 -5.74 19.94
CA SER A 510 -20.20 -4.65 19.82
C SER A 510 -19.97 -3.94 21.16
N ILE A 511 -21.03 -3.67 21.92
CA ILE A 511 -20.96 -3.05 23.25
C ILE A 511 -20.18 -3.95 24.20
N ALA A 512 -20.58 -5.22 24.34
CA ALA A 512 -19.93 -6.16 25.25
C ALA A 512 -18.43 -6.33 24.93
N ARG A 513 -18.09 -6.45 23.65
CA ARG A 513 -16.71 -6.59 23.19
C ARG A 513 -15.87 -5.35 23.48
N SER A 514 -16.40 -4.16 23.16
CA SER A 514 -15.68 -2.89 23.34
C SER A 514 -15.44 -2.56 24.81
N ASP A 515 -16.42 -2.78 25.66
CA ASP A 515 -16.29 -2.52 27.10
C ASP A 515 -15.37 -3.53 27.78
N ALA A 516 -15.43 -4.82 27.40
CA ALA A 516 -14.47 -5.82 27.85
C ALA A 516 -13.03 -5.48 27.46
N ALA A 517 -12.82 -4.94 26.24
CA ALA A 517 -11.50 -4.51 25.79
C ALA A 517 -10.98 -3.32 26.62
N ARG A 518 -11.82 -2.32 26.88
CA ARG A 518 -11.46 -1.16 27.70
C ARG A 518 -11.16 -1.55 29.14
N SER A 519 -11.98 -2.42 29.73
CA SER A 519 -11.79 -2.92 31.08
C SER A 519 -10.48 -3.68 31.23
N ALA A 520 -10.14 -4.57 30.28
CA ALA A 520 -8.88 -5.32 30.28
C ALA A 520 -7.66 -4.40 30.14
N TYR A 521 -7.73 -3.43 29.23
CA TYR A 521 -6.66 -2.44 29.03
C TYR A 521 -6.44 -1.58 30.29
N TYR A 522 -7.53 -1.09 30.90
CA TYR A 522 -7.46 -0.27 32.11
C TYR A 522 -6.89 -1.06 33.28
N LYS A 523 -7.35 -2.30 33.47
CA LYS A 523 -6.83 -3.20 34.52
C LYS A 523 -5.34 -3.50 34.34
N ASN A 524 -4.89 -3.69 33.09
CA ASN A 524 -3.45 -3.94 32.82
C ASN A 524 -2.59 -2.77 33.19
N ILE A 525 -3.03 -1.52 32.91
CA ILE A 525 -2.26 -0.30 33.21
C ILE A 525 -2.36 0.10 34.67
N SER A 526 -3.55 0.03 35.27
CA SER A 526 -3.83 0.61 36.58
C SER A 526 -3.86 -0.41 37.73
N GLY A 527 -4.03 -1.71 37.42
CA GLY A 527 -4.34 -2.72 38.41
C GLY A 527 -5.76 -2.61 39.00
N GLN A 528 -6.56 -1.61 38.58
CA GLN A 528 -7.87 -1.27 39.14
C GLN A 528 -9.01 -1.69 38.22
N SER A 529 -10.24 -1.71 38.75
CA SER A 529 -11.45 -1.99 37.97
C SER A 529 -11.89 -0.72 37.22
N TRP A 530 -12.06 -0.86 35.90
CA TRP A 530 -12.58 0.21 35.06
C TRP A 530 -14.03 0.56 35.41
N GLY A 531 -14.36 1.86 35.44
CA GLY A 531 -15.71 2.32 35.77
C GLY A 531 -16.03 2.30 37.28
N ASN A 532 -15.03 2.10 38.16
CA ASN A 532 -15.24 2.24 39.60
C ASN A 532 -15.53 3.71 39.95
N PRO A 533 -16.71 4.05 40.51
CA PRO A 533 -17.09 5.44 40.80
C PRO A 533 -16.12 6.20 41.69
N HIS A 534 -15.42 5.51 42.59
CA HIS A 534 -14.41 6.13 43.47
C HIS A 534 -13.14 6.61 42.76
N GLY A 535 -12.98 6.26 41.49
CA GLY A 535 -11.85 6.69 40.65
C GLY A 535 -12.12 7.96 39.83
N TYR A 536 -13.32 8.54 39.95
CA TYR A 536 -13.76 9.68 39.15
C TYR A 536 -14.38 10.76 40.03
N GLU A 537 -14.15 12.03 39.71
CA GLU A 537 -14.78 13.16 40.39
C GLU A 537 -16.25 13.29 40.02
N ILE A 538 -16.60 12.87 38.79
CA ILE A 538 -17.99 12.90 38.31
C ILE A 538 -18.32 11.68 37.44
N CYS A 539 -19.43 11.04 37.73
CA CYS A 539 -20.02 9.97 36.91
C CYS A 539 -21.38 10.44 36.40
N VAL A 540 -21.57 10.50 35.08
CA VAL A 540 -22.80 11.05 34.48
C VAL A 540 -23.48 10.03 33.59
N ASP A 541 -24.80 9.89 33.76
CA ASP A 541 -25.67 9.15 32.85
C ASP A 541 -25.99 10.03 31.63
N SER A 542 -25.56 9.58 30.47
CA SER A 542 -25.77 10.33 29.22
C SER A 542 -27.14 10.09 28.56
N SER A 543 -28.01 9.28 29.16
CA SER A 543 -29.37 9.08 28.66
C SER A 543 -30.25 10.32 28.76
N ILE A 544 -29.85 11.29 29.59
CA ILE A 544 -30.52 12.61 29.71
C ILE A 544 -30.38 13.48 28.47
N GLY A 545 -29.45 13.13 27.56
CA GLY A 545 -29.14 13.89 26.35
C GLY A 545 -27.67 14.29 26.27
N ILE A 546 -27.17 14.41 25.03
CA ILE A 546 -25.73 14.73 24.79
C ILE A 546 -25.40 16.14 25.24
N GLU A 547 -26.28 17.09 24.95
CA GLU A 547 -26.06 18.50 25.27
C GLU A 547 -26.24 18.78 26.76
N GLU A 548 -27.23 18.20 27.36
CA GLU A 548 -27.52 18.27 28.80
C GLU A 548 -26.36 17.66 29.62
N THR A 549 -25.84 16.51 29.20
CA THR A 549 -24.67 15.88 29.83
C THR A 549 -23.43 16.76 29.72
N ALA A 550 -23.20 17.38 28.57
CA ALA A 550 -22.07 18.31 28.38
C ALA A 550 -22.22 19.56 29.25
N ASN A 551 -23.44 20.10 29.40
CA ASN A 551 -23.70 21.26 30.26
C ASN A 551 -23.42 20.94 31.74
N LEU A 552 -23.90 19.78 32.24
CA LEU A 552 -23.62 19.33 33.60
C LEU A 552 -22.11 19.24 33.88
N ILE A 553 -21.36 18.67 32.96
CA ILE A 553 -19.90 18.59 33.09
C ILE A 553 -19.28 19.97 33.08
N CYS A 554 -19.68 20.87 32.19
CA CYS A 554 -19.17 22.23 32.12
C CYS A 554 -19.49 23.04 33.40
N ASP A 555 -20.67 22.91 33.95
CA ASP A 555 -21.08 23.60 35.17
C ASP A 555 -20.29 23.08 36.38
N TYR A 556 -20.07 21.78 36.48
CA TYR A 556 -19.20 21.20 37.48
C TYR A 556 -17.77 21.75 37.38
N LEU A 557 -17.22 21.83 36.15
CA LEU A 557 -15.89 22.39 35.93
C LEU A 557 -15.76 23.87 36.33
N LYS A 558 -16.79 24.68 36.06
CA LYS A 558 -16.82 26.08 36.49
C LYS A 558 -16.78 26.24 38.03
N HIS A 559 -17.47 25.32 38.75
CA HIS A 559 -17.48 25.36 40.22
C HIS A 559 -16.14 24.94 40.88
N ILE A 560 -15.34 24.14 40.18
CA ILE A 560 -14.02 23.71 40.70
C ILE A 560 -12.91 24.72 40.33
N CYS A 561 -13.09 25.43 39.22
CA CYS A 561 -12.09 26.40 38.73
C CYS A 561 -12.25 27.80 39.29
N LEU A 562 -13.27 28.04 40.14
CA LEU A 562 -13.45 29.23 40.96
C LEU A 562 -12.86 29.00 42.33
#